data_d3ac22a8b1e181a4ad359f5343d8047a
#
_entry.id   d3ac22a8b1e181a4ad359f5343d8047a
#
_cell.length_a   1.000
_cell.length_b   1.000
_cell.length_c   1.000
_cell.angle_alpha   90.00
_cell.angle_beta   90.00
_cell.angle_gamma   90.00
#
_symmetry.space_group_name_H-M   'P 1'
#
loop_
_entity.id
_entity.type
_entity.pdbx_description
1 polymer ?
#
loop_
_entity_poly.entity_id
_entity_poly.type
_entity_poly.pdbx_seq_one_letter_code
_entity_poly.pdbx_strand_id
1 'polypeptide(L)'
;MWLCCVFVLLLVASGALGVESSSSGVLAVGVRSVVQDAVVGHIKIPLLEPVSVLLEPNECKRVVVANITQQTAFVVTQVYSYKQNVTVSLSKSFPADSSYTSSSAGVVLMLKAAAVTATFYIQAGEEMVSAVLFAVPYTALDPVPGACNTEFVLENDPNLHLMYNVYETAVMFAPANLGTERHLPPPACDVKTDAHTRWRLTYDIYQYFLPENDLTMESLLKGMSKMSSVQNIEKNGIKITTASSFQQTIVYGNSYVGTGVIYNVVVRDPHLKTSASYAPVSTYACNLSSKGYMCKDSDGAFNYIRLLCTVIGVYGLMLCLIGHRIFETEFLFFGFLIFGFISFVLVSRFSAFNFISRLGIMVGAGLLGGLVVTLVRCRFGIPVSCVGFVGLVLGFLVAAIIFFTPLANITILRNDVNFWIIFACVTLIVPTVLILLPRALNIITCALVGSYAVIIAVGVYIYTSLTYIILNVIKRAIHSDFAKVESDAPFQNRDIILTFIWAVLFVTGVTLQSFLERNRLPFPPCAYDKWKRRNPIYGERTPLLQPPAI
;
A
#
# COMPACT_ATOMS: atom_id res chain seq x y z
N MET A 1 27.98 -20.08 10.23
CA MET A 1 26.66 -19.99 10.89
C MET A 1 26.60 -18.83 11.90
N TRP A 2 27.52 -18.72 12.85
CA TRP A 2 27.57 -17.63 13.83
C TRP A 2 27.75 -16.24 13.22
N LEU A 3 28.61 -16.07 12.22
CA LEU A 3 28.87 -14.80 11.53
C LEU A 3 27.64 -14.26 10.77
N CYS A 4 26.84 -15.13 10.15
CA CYS A 4 25.60 -14.69 9.46
C CYS A 4 24.50 -14.27 10.44
N CYS A 5 24.36 -14.96 11.59
CA CYS A 5 23.42 -14.55 12.63
C CYS A 5 23.83 -13.21 13.28
N VAL A 6 25.14 -13.00 13.47
CA VAL A 6 25.68 -11.73 13.98
C VAL A 6 25.48 -10.60 12.97
N PHE A 7 25.61 -10.88 11.65
CA PHE A 7 25.41 -9.87 10.61
C PHE A 7 23.93 -9.46 10.48
N VAL A 8 22.99 -10.39 10.59
CA VAL A 8 21.55 -10.10 10.62
C VAL A 8 21.17 -9.35 11.90
N LEU A 9 21.73 -9.73 13.06
CA LEU A 9 21.54 -9.02 14.33
C LEU A 9 22.14 -7.61 14.30
N LEU A 10 23.29 -7.42 13.64
CA LEU A 10 23.92 -6.11 13.45
C LEU A 10 23.11 -5.23 12.50
N LEU A 11 22.50 -5.78 11.44
CA LEU A 11 21.60 -5.03 10.55
C LEU A 11 20.30 -4.63 11.24
N VAL A 12 19.74 -5.48 12.09
CA VAL A 12 18.58 -5.17 12.92
C VAL A 12 18.93 -4.13 13.99
N ALA A 13 20.12 -4.23 14.59
CA ALA A 13 20.61 -3.29 15.59
C ALA A 13 20.99 -1.92 15.00
N SER A 14 21.55 -1.89 13.78
CA SER A 14 21.86 -0.63 13.08
C SER A 14 20.62 0.10 12.56
N GLY A 15 19.53 -0.62 12.27
CA GLY A 15 18.23 -0.02 11.98
C GLY A 15 17.53 0.58 13.21
N ALA A 16 17.94 0.17 14.42
CA ALA A 16 17.44 0.69 15.70
C ALA A 16 18.27 1.84 16.28
N LEU A 17 19.50 2.03 15.80
CA LEU A 17 20.34 3.18 16.15
C LEU A 17 20.00 4.31 15.19
N GLY A 18 19.12 5.22 15.67
CA GLY A 18 18.78 6.44 14.99
C GLY A 18 20.04 7.21 14.59
N VAL A 19 20.06 7.60 13.34
CA VAL A 19 21.02 8.57 12.82
C VAL A 19 20.84 9.87 13.63
N GLU A 20 21.80 10.20 14.44
CA GLU A 20 21.90 11.53 15.04
C GLU A 20 21.96 12.56 13.91
N SER A 21 21.00 13.46 13.92
CA SER A 21 20.94 14.59 13.02
C SER A 21 22.11 15.52 13.29
N SER A 22 23.03 15.63 12.35
CA SER A 22 23.93 16.76 12.29
C SER A 22 23.11 18.01 11.98
N SER A 23 23.07 18.92 12.92
CA SER A 23 22.57 20.27 12.75
C SER A 23 23.40 20.99 11.69
N SER A 24 22.85 21.24 10.53
CA SER A 24 23.41 22.20 9.58
C SER A 24 22.31 23.11 9.07
N GLY A 25 22.49 24.40 9.39
CA GLY A 25 22.14 25.56 8.62
C GLY A 25 20.68 25.70 8.16
N VAL A 26 19.91 26.44 8.93
CA VAL A 26 18.65 27.05 8.55
C VAL A 26 18.87 27.91 7.29
N LEU A 27 18.45 27.39 6.13
CA LEU A 27 18.10 28.21 4.98
C LEU A 27 16.56 28.31 4.98
N ALA A 28 16.10 29.38 5.60
CA ALA A 28 14.70 29.80 5.55
C ALA A 28 14.32 30.12 4.10
N VAL A 29 13.78 29.15 3.38
CA VAL A 29 12.99 29.41 2.18
C VAL A 29 11.64 29.92 2.66
N GLY A 30 11.42 31.23 2.46
CA GLY A 30 10.31 31.99 2.99
C GLY A 30 8.93 31.43 2.62
N VAL A 31 8.34 30.69 3.54
CA VAL A 31 6.90 30.79 3.75
C VAL A 31 6.74 32.16 4.40
N ARG A 32 6.23 33.14 3.65
CA ARG A 32 5.82 34.42 4.22
C ARG A 32 4.83 34.12 5.33
N SER A 33 5.32 34.10 6.56
CA SER A 33 4.49 34.25 7.73
C SER A 33 3.93 35.68 7.66
N VAL A 34 2.82 35.83 6.96
CA VAL A 34 1.99 37.00 7.10
C VAL A 34 1.29 36.83 8.45
N VAL A 35 2.02 37.19 9.51
CA VAL A 35 1.38 37.62 10.74
C VAL A 35 0.72 38.94 10.38
N GLN A 36 -0.44 38.85 9.74
CA GLN A 36 -1.23 40.02 9.40
C GLN A 36 -2.15 40.29 10.57
N ASP A 37 -1.92 41.44 11.18
CA ASP A 37 -2.77 42.20 12.07
C ASP A 37 -3.99 41.48 12.64
N ALA A 38 -3.83 40.98 13.84
CA ALA A 38 -4.93 40.59 14.72
C ALA A 38 -5.71 41.85 15.13
N VAL A 39 -6.40 42.45 14.19
CA VAL A 39 -7.48 43.38 14.48
C VAL A 39 -8.74 42.55 14.71
N VAL A 40 -9.00 42.32 15.99
CA VAL A 40 -10.28 41.82 16.52
C VAL A 40 -10.88 40.63 15.79
N GLY A 41 -10.39 39.41 16.10
CA GLY A 41 -11.20 38.18 15.98
C GLY A 41 -11.43 37.61 14.55
N HIS A 42 -10.86 38.17 13.50
CA HIS A 42 -11.07 37.71 12.13
C HIS A 42 -9.77 37.44 11.38
N ILE A 43 -9.69 36.24 10.76
CA ILE A 43 -8.59 35.88 9.87
C ILE A 43 -9.05 36.15 8.43
N LYS A 44 -8.33 36.97 7.68
CA LYS A 44 -8.57 37.14 6.25
C LYS A 44 -7.65 36.24 5.46
N ILE A 45 -8.21 35.44 4.54
CA ILE A 45 -7.46 34.57 3.64
C ILE A 45 -7.69 35.01 2.18
N PRO A 46 -6.63 35.14 1.37
CA PRO A 46 -6.73 35.36 -0.05
C PRO A 46 -7.09 34.04 -0.76
N LEU A 47 -7.48 34.13 -2.02
CA LEU A 47 -7.71 32.96 -2.87
C LEU A 47 -6.36 32.41 -3.39
N LEU A 48 -6.24 31.10 -3.43
CA LEU A 48 -5.09 30.34 -3.99
C LEU A 48 -3.74 30.54 -3.26
N GLU A 49 -3.74 31.19 -2.12
CA GLU A 49 -2.52 31.38 -1.31
C GLU A 49 -2.69 30.72 0.07
N PRO A 50 -1.70 29.96 0.55
CA PRO A 50 -1.73 29.36 1.88
C PRO A 50 -1.47 30.40 2.96
N VAL A 51 -2.27 30.39 4.04
CA VAL A 51 -2.11 31.26 5.22
C VAL A 51 -1.92 30.38 6.46
N SER A 52 -0.79 30.56 7.14
CA SER A 52 -0.51 29.86 8.40
C SER A 52 -1.15 30.59 9.59
N VAL A 53 -1.81 29.84 10.45
CA VAL A 53 -2.51 30.36 11.62
C VAL A 53 -2.18 29.50 12.84
N LEU A 54 -1.99 30.18 13.98
CA LEU A 54 -1.88 29.53 15.27
C LEU A 54 -3.23 29.66 16.01
N LEU A 55 -3.79 28.55 16.45
CA LEU A 55 -5.02 28.46 17.24
C LEU A 55 -4.68 28.08 18.66
N GLU A 56 -5.18 28.83 19.61
CA GLU A 56 -5.09 28.50 21.03
C GLU A 56 -6.11 27.39 21.41
N PRO A 57 -5.91 26.69 22.51
CA PRO A 57 -6.83 25.64 22.95
C PRO A 57 -8.27 26.16 23.06
N ASN A 58 -9.22 25.41 22.48
CA ASN A 58 -10.65 25.73 22.43
C ASN A 58 -10.99 27.10 21.78
N GLU A 59 -10.04 27.76 21.13
CA GLU A 59 -10.28 29.04 20.48
C GLU A 59 -11.08 28.84 19.19
N CYS A 60 -12.18 29.63 19.06
CA CYS A 60 -12.97 29.73 17.83
C CYS A 60 -12.63 31.02 17.09
N LYS A 61 -12.12 30.86 15.87
CA LYS A 61 -11.82 32.02 14.97
C LYS A 61 -12.76 32.04 13.78
N ARG A 62 -13.21 33.25 13.44
CA ARG A 62 -13.92 33.50 12.20
C ARG A 62 -12.92 33.73 11.08
N VAL A 63 -13.06 32.97 9.98
CA VAL A 63 -12.24 33.10 8.77
C VAL A 63 -13.06 33.77 7.67
N VAL A 64 -12.49 34.76 7.02
CA VAL A 64 -13.13 35.50 5.94
C VAL A 64 -12.30 35.30 4.67
N VAL A 65 -12.88 34.66 3.66
CA VAL A 65 -12.30 34.59 2.32
C VAL A 65 -12.58 35.91 1.62
N ALA A 66 -11.53 36.60 1.20
CA ALA A 66 -11.61 37.91 0.56
C ALA A 66 -11.34 37.83 -0.95
N ASN A 67 -11.62 38.93 -1.66
CA ASN A 67 -11.34 39.09 -3.09
C ASN A 67 -12.07 38.10 -4.01
N ILE A 68 -13.28 37.69 -3.63
CA ILE A 68 -14.10 36.78 -4.45
C ILE A 68 -14.66 37.54 -5.65
N THR A 69 -14.38 37.03 -6.86
CA THR A 69 -14.87 37.60 -8.12
C THR A 69 -16.35 37.24 -8.35
N GLN A 70 -17.03 37.99 -9.21
CA GLN A 70 -18.42 37.68 -9.57
C GLN A 70 -18.57 36.35 -10.34
N GLN A 71 -17.53 35.92 -11.03
CA GLN A 71 -17.53 34.65 -11.77
C GLN A 71 -17.43 33.41 -10.86
N THR A 72 -16.97 33.59 -9.62
CA THR A 72 -16.87 32.50 -8.64
C THR A 72 -18.26 32.12 -8.12
N ALA A 73 -18.70 30.88 -8.29
CA ALA A 73 -19.97 30.40 -7.78
C ALA A 73 -19.85 29.80 -6.37
N PHE A 74 -18.76 29.10 -6.09
CA PHE A 74 -18.46 28.52 -4.80
C PHE A 74 -16.95 28.51 -4.51
N VAL A 75 -16.59 28.33 -3.25
CA VAL A 75 -15.21 28.21 -2.81
C VAL A 75 -15.06 26.96 -1.96
N VAL A 76 -14.07 26.13 -2.29
CA VAL A 76 -13.66 25.00 -1.44
C VAL A 76 -12.58 25.50 -0.50
N THR A 77 -12.89 25.53 0.78
CA THR A 77 -11.90 25.89 1.81
C THR A 77 -11.30 24.64 2.42
N GLN A 78 -10.03 24.70 2.75
CA GLN A 78 -9.23 23.58 3.23
C GLN A 78 -8.42 24.06 4.43
N VAL A 79 -8.36 23.23 5.47
CA VAL A 79 -7.60 23.49 6.70
C VAL A 79 -6.72 22.29 6.96
N TYR A 80 -5.43 22.50 7.10
CA TYR A 80 -4.46 21.45 7.35
C TYR A 80 -3.73 21.69 8.65
N SER A 81 -3.68 20.69 9.49
CA SER A 81 -2.90 20.69 10.72
C SER A 81 -1.97 19.45 10.77
N TYR A 82 -1.00 19.51 11.66
CA TYR A 82 -0.09 18.40 11.89
C TYR A 82 -0.49 17.62 13.14
N LYS A 83 -0.90 16.37 13.00
CA LYS A 83 -1.30 15.44 14.08
C LYS A 83 -2.57 15.80 14.88
N GLN A 84 -2.87 17.06 15.08
CA GLN A 84 -3.99 17.51 15.88
C GLN A 84 -5.20 17.77 15.00
N ASN A 85 -6.39 17.55 15.52
CA ASN A 85 -7.61 17.78 14.78
C ASN A 85 -8.06 19.25 14.92
N VAL A 86 -8.62 19.79 13.84
CA VAL A 86 -9.28 21.09 13.80
C VAL A 86 -10.71 20.87 13.35
N THR A 87 -11.65 21.51 14.03
CA THR A 87 -13.06 21.51 13.64
C THR A 87 -13.31 22.71 12.72
N VAL A 88 -13.90 22.46 11.55
CA VAL A 88 -14.33 23.47 10.59
C VAL A 88 -15.84 23.46 10.51
N SER A 89 -16.48 24.64 10.50
CA SER A 89 -17.94 24.75 10.43
C SER A 89 -18.39 25.96 9.61
N LEU A 90 -19.56 25.83 8.98
CA LEU A 90 -20.25 26.93 8.32
C LEU A 90 -20.97 27.87 9.33
N SER A 91 -21.23 27.41 10.55
CA SER A 91 -21.89 28.14 11.62
C SER A 91 -21.01 28.29 12.87
N LYS A 92 -21.15 29.40 13.59
CA LYS A 92 -20.43 29.66 14.84
C LYS A 92 -20.78 28.67 15.96
N SER A 93 -21.94 28.04 15.91
CA SER A 93 -22.43 27.08 16.92
C SER A 93 -21.88 25.66 16.72
N PHE A 94 -21.17 25.38 15.65
CA PHE A 94 -20.61 24.06 15.31
C PHE A 94 -21.63 22.91 15.40
N PRO A 95 -22.81 23.01 14.73
CA PRO A 95 -23.74 21.91 14.73
C PRO A 95 -23.16 20.71 13.99
N ALA A 96 -23.57 19.50 14.40
CA ALA A 96 -22.98 18.26 13.88
C ALA A 96 -23.15 18.08 12.37
N ASP A 97 -24.24 18.57 11.80
CA ASP A 97 -24.59 18.49 10.36
C ASP A 97 -23.83 19.47 9.46
N SER A 98 -23.20 20.49 10.03
CA SER A 98 -22.44 21.52 9.29
C SER A 98 -21.03 21.72 9.80
N SER A 99 -20.50 20.79 10.59
CA SER A 99 -19.13 20.80 11.09
C SER A 99 -18.40 19.48 10.81
N TYR A 100 -17.09 19.57 10.57
CA TYR A 100 -16.23 18.43 10.36
C TYR A 100 -14.91 18.59 11.13
N THR A 101 -14.50 17.52 11.80
CA THR A 101 -13.30 17.52 12.67
C THR A 101 -12.28 16.54 12.13
N SER A 102 -11.13 17.03 11.71
CA SER A 102 -10.00 16.23 11.21
C SER A 102 -8.70 17.03 11.27
N SER A 103 -7.58 16.35 11.10
CA SER A 103 -6.28 17.03 10.82
C SER A 103 -6.24 17.65 9.42
N SER A 104 -7.11 17.19 8.51
CA SER A 104 -7.33 17.75 7.18
C SER A 104 -8.83 17.87 6.96
N ALA A 105 -9.36 19.07 7.01
CA ALA A 105 -10.80 19.35 6.93
C ALA A 105 -11.07 20.39 5.86
N GLY A 106 -12.18 20.24 5.14
CA GLY A 106 -12.65 21.20 4.15
C GLY A 106 -14.15 21.40 4.23
N VAL A 107 -14.62 22.57 3.79
CA VAL A 107 -16.04 22.88 3.60
C VAL A 107 -16.25 23.61 2.27
N VAL A 108 -17.40 23.40 1.66
CA VAL A 108 -17.84 24.11 0.46
C VAL A 108 -18.65 25.34 0.86
N LEU A 109 -18.17 26.50 0.46
CA LEU A 109 -18.88 27.78 0.67
C LEU A 109 -19.65 28.14 -0.59
N MET A 110 -20.96 27.85 -0.60
CA MET A 110 -21.86 28.28 -1.68
C MET A 110 -22.11 29.78 -1.56
N LEU A 111 -21.89 30.53 -2.65
CA LEU A 111 -21.96 31.99 -2.64
C LEU A 111 -23.35 32.51 -2.99
N LYS A 112 -23.80 33.54 -2.23
CA LYS A 112 -25.02 34.28 -2.57
C LYS A 112 -24.78 35.23 -3.74
N ALA A 113 -25.82 35.66 -4.45
CA ALA A 113 -25.75 36.42 -5.70
C ALA A 113 -24.76 37.61 -5.68
N ALA A 114 -24.76 38.43 -4.64
CA ALA A 114 -23.91 39.62 -4.52
C ALA A 114 -22.70 39.46 -3.58
N ALA A 115 -22.36 38.22 -3.16
CA ALA A 115 -21.31 38.00 -2.20
C ALA A 115 -19.91 38.25 -2.80
N VAL A 116 -19.14 39.14 -2.20
CA VAL A 116 -17.70 39.38 -2.49
C VAL A 116 -16.79 38.81 -1.41
N THR A 117 -17.35 38.28 -0.33
CA THR A 117 -16.67 37.60 0.76
C THR A 117 -17.48 36.38 1.20
N ALA A 118 -16.79 35.36 1.69
CA ALA A 118 -17.43 34.19 2.33
C ALA A 118 -16.81 33.95 3.69
N THR A 119 -17.57 33.39 4.63
CA THR A 119 -17.13 33.20 6.01
C THR A 119 -17.37 31.77 6.46
N PHE A 120 -16.41 31.24 7.22
CA PHE A 120 -16.52 29.99 7.94
C PHE A 120 -15.80 30.10 9.30
N TYR A 121 -15.95 29.12 10.13
CA TYR A 121 -15.41 29.11 11.49
C TYR A 121 -14.48 27.92 11.67
N ILE A 122 -13.40 28.12 12.43
CA ILE A 122 -12.44 27.09 12.79
C ILE A 122 -12.26 27.08 14.31
N GLN A 123 -12.12 25.88 14.87
CA GLN A 123 -11.90 25.69 16.29
C GLN A 123 -10.82 24.64 16.53
N ALA A 124 -9.85 24.95 17.41
CA ALA A 124 -8.90 23.97 17.91
C ALA A 124 -9.55 23.12 19.02
N GLY A 125 -9.02 21.91 19.22
CA GLY A 125 -9.36 21.10 20.38
C GLY A 125 -8.70 21.61 21.68
N GLU A 126 -8.34 20.67 22.57
CA GLU A 126 -7.75 20.99 23.87
C GLU A 126 -6.28 21.45 23.81
N GLU A 127 -5.63 21.29 22.66
CA GLU A 127 -4.23 21.62 22.45
C GLU A 127 -4.06 22.78 21.47
N MET A 128 -2.91 23.48 21.57
CA MET A 128 -2.52 24.51 20.60
C MET A 128 -2.24 23.89 19.24
N VAL A 129 -2.85 24.42 18.18
CA VAL A 129 -2.75 23.87 16.83
C VAL A 129 -2.20 24.90 15.85
N SER A 130 -1.12 24.52 15.15
CA SER A 130 -0.69 25.23 13.97
C SER A 130 -1.38 24.66 12.74
N ALA A 131 -2.14 25.49 12.05
CA ALA A 131 -2.91 25.12 10.87
C ALA A 131 -2.57 26.00 9.67
N VAL A 132 -2.71 25.44 8.48
CA VAL A 132 -2.63 26.18 7.20
C VAL A 132 -4.01 26.18 6.57
N LEU A 133 -4.47 27.38 6.21
CA LEU A 133 -5.74 27.64 5.56
C LEU A 133 -5.50 27.85 4.07
N PHE A 134 -6.36 27.28 3.23
CA PHE A 134 -6.32 27.45 1.79
C PHE A 134 -7.73 27.56 1.21
N ALA A 135 -7.93 28.40 0.20
CA ALA A 135 -9.24 28.61 -0.44
C ALA A 135 -9.12 28.55 -1.96
N VAL A 136 -9.89 27.68 -2.58
CA VAL A 136 -9.89 27.46 -4.04
C VAL A 136 -11.23 27.93 -4.62
N PRO A 137 -11.23 28.95 -5.50
CA PRO A 137 -12.46 29.43 -6.15
C PRO A 137 -12.82 28.56 -7.35
N TYR A 138 -14.12 28.36 -7.55
CA TYR A 138 -14.68 27.63 -8.68
C TYR A 138 -15.85 28.42 -9.31
N THR A 139 -16.05 28.23 -10.60
CA THR A 139 -17.11 28.88 -11.38
C THR A 139 -18.42 28.07 -11.33
N ALA A 140 -19.50 28.63 -11.90
CA ALA A 140 -20.78 27.94 -12.03
C ALA A 140 -20.74 26.73 -12.96
N LEU A 141 -19.72 26.62 -13.81
CA LEU A 141 -19.55 25.49 -14.73
C LEU A 141 -18.75 24.34 -14.13
N ASP A 142 -18.04 24.59 -13.03
CA ASP A 142 -17.21 23.59 -12.37
C ASP A 142 -18.09 22.67 -11.50
N PRO A 143 -17.81 21.35 -11.48
CA PRO A 143 -18.54 20.45 -10.60
C PRO A 143 -18.29 20.75 -9.13
N VAL A 144 -19.31 20.58 -8.29
CA VAL A 144 -19.25 20.85 -6.83
C VAL A 144 -18.86 19.56 -6.10
N PRO A 145 -17.66 19.46 -5.49
CA PRO A 145 -17.23 18.27 -4.78
C PRO A 145 -18.15 17.95 -3.61
N GLY A 146 -18.59 16.69 -3.51
CA GLY A 146 -19.39 16.19 -2.39
C GLY A 146 -20.81 16.73 -2.27
N ALA A 147 -21.34 17.42 -3.30
CA ALA A 147 -22.67 18.02 -3.24
C ALA A 147 -23.84 17.02 -3.39
N CYS A 148 -23.57 15.76 -3.70
CA CYS A 148 -24.55 14.67 -3.68
C CYS A 148 -24.21 13.67 -2.55
N ASN A 149 -23.85 14.19 -1.39
CA ASN A 149 -23.56 13.38 -0.23
C ASN A 149 -24.82 12.73 0.35
N THR A 150 -24.74 11.44 0.65
CA THR A 150 -25.77 10.64 1.34
C THR A 150 -25.22 9.82 2.49
N GLU A 151 -23.89 9.79 2.66
CA GLU A 151 -23.21 8.87 3.59
C GLU A 151 -22.54 9.61 4.76
N PHE A 152 -22.08 10.84 4.54
CA PHE A 152 -21.32 11.60 5.52
C PHE A 152 -22.15 12.73 6.16
N VAL A 153 -21.65 13.28 7.25
CA VAL A 153 -22.39 14.23 8.10
C VAL A 153 -22.62 15.59 7.44
N LEU A 154 -21.65 16.09 6.64
CA LEU A 154 -21.78 17.38 5.99
C LEU A 154 -22.76 17.31 4.80
N GLU A 155 -23.61 18.31 4.64
CA GLU A 155 -24.53 18.42 3.49
C GLU A 155 -23.75 18.40 2.14
N ASN A 156 -22.73 19.25 2.02
CA ASN A 156 -21.77 19.23 0.91
C ASN A 156 -20.41 18.86 1.47
N ASP A 157 -19.98 17.61 1.26
CA ASP A 157 -18.75 17.09 1.85
C ASP A 157 -17.59 16.99 0.85
N PRO A 158 -16.69 17.99 0.80
CA PRO A 158 -15.52 17.96 -0.06
C PRO A 158 -14.39 17.10 0.52
N ASN A 159 -14.57 16.46 1.67
CA ASN A 159 -13.52 15.74 2.35
C ASN A 159 -13.31 14.33 1.77
N LEU A 160 -12.08 13.87 1.87
CA LEU A 160 -11.74 12.48 1.63
C LEU A 160 -11.65 11.76 2.98
N HIS A 161 -12.37 10.66 3.08
CA HIS A 161 -12.39 9.81 4.26
C HIS A 161 -11.47 8.63 4.03
N LEU A 162 -10.44 8.48 4.88
CA LEU A 162 -9.49 7.39 4.80
C LEU A 162 -9.78 6.33 5.85
N MET A 163 -9.89 5.09 5.38
CA MET A 163 -9.79 3.91 6.24
C MET A 163 -8.54 3.14 5.85
N TYR A 164 -7.67 2.88 6.81
CA TYR A 164 -6.44 2.14 6.54
C TYR A 164 -6.22 1.03 7.56
N ASN A 165 -5.58 -0.01 7.07
CA ASN A 165 -5.01 -1.07 7.90
C ASN A 165 -3.55 -1.28 7.48
N VAL A 166 -2.90 -2.32 8.02
CA VAL A 166 -1.47 -2.60 7.80
C VAL A 166 -1.12 -2.78 6.32
N TYR A 167 -2.06 -3.23 5.49
CA TYR A 167 -1.79 -3.65 4.12
C TYR A 167 -2.61 -2.90 3.06
N GLU A 168 -3.73 -2.26 3.40
CA GLU A 168 -4.57 -1.54 2.45
C GLU A 168 -5.08 -0.21 2.99
N THR A 169 -5.27 0.75 2.11
CA THR A 169 -5.91 2.04 2.38
C THR A 169 -7.11 2.18 1.46
N ALA A 170 -8.28 2.43 2.03
CA ALA A 170 -9.49 2.79 1.31
C ALA A 170 -9.67 4.30 1.33
N VAL A 171 -9.79 4.90 0.15
CA VAL A 171 -10.13 6.31 -0.05
C VAL A 171 -11.60 6.39 -0.39
N MET A 172 -12.39 7.03 0.45
CA MET A 172 -13.83 7.22 0.27
C MET A 172 -14.14 8.71 0.11
N PHE A 173 -15.13 9.04 -0.69
CA PHE A 173 -15.56 10.43 -0.90
C PHE A 173 -17.04 10.49 -1.29
N ALA A 174 -17.69 11.61 -0.94
CA ALA A 174 -19.05 11.86 -1.36
C ALA A 174 -19.12 12.21 -2.86
N PRO A 175 -20.15 11.77 -3.61
CA PRO A 175 -20.30 12.12 -5.02
C PRO A 175 -20.44 13.63 -5.22
N ALA A 176 -19.83 14.15 -6.30
CA ALA A 176 -20.01 15.53 -6.73
C ALA A 176 -21.32 15.72 -7.48
N ASN A 177 -21.78 16.98 -7.56
CA ASN A 177 -22.87 17.41 -8.45
C ASN A 177 -22.35 18.36 -9.53
N LEU A 178 -23.15 18.64 -10.53
CA LEU A 178 -22.86 19.69 -11.50
C LEU A 178 -22.89 21.07 -10.84
N GLY A 179 -22.08 21.97 -11.33
CA GLY A 179 -22.10 23.37 -10.91
C GLY A 179 -23.38 24.09 -11.30
N THR A 180 -23.72 25.13 -10.55
CA THR A 180 -24.89 25.97 -10.79
C THR A 180 -24.55 27.43 -10.57
N GLU A 181 -25.32 28.32 -11.17
CA GLU A 181 -25.22 29.75 -10.89
C GLU A 181 -25.63 30.06 -9.45
N ARG A 182 -25.10 31.15 -8.86
CA ARG A 182 -25.27 31.52 -7.45
C ARG A 182 -26.71 31.60 -6.93
N HIS A 183 -27.70 31.76 -7.81
CA HIS A 183 -29.10 31.97 -7.46
C HIS A 183 -30.01 30.82 -7.86
N LEU A 184 -29.48 29.82 -8.57
CA LEU A 184 -30.23 28.66 -9.00
C LEU A 184 -30.06 27.47 -8.04
N PRO A 185 -31.09 26.65 -7.88
CA PRO A 185 -30.96 25.41 -7.12
C PRO A 185 -30.06 24.41 -7.89
N PRO A 186 -29.27 23.58 -7.17
CA PRO A 186 -28.46 22.56 -7.80
C PRO A 186 -29.34 21.50 -8.49
N PRO A 187 -28.84 20.83 -9.55
CA PRO A 187 -29.53 19.70 -10.17
C PRO A 187 -29.79 18.58 -9.16
N ALA A 188 -30.88 17.84 -9.36
CA ALA A 188 -31.21 16.72 -8.50
C ALA A 188 -30.19 15.59 -8.63
N CYS A 189 -29.73 15.03 -7.50
CA CYS A 189 -28.71 13.99 -7.45
C CYS A 189 -29.18 12.62 -7.97
N ASP A 190 -30.47 12.33 -7.92
CA ASP A 190 -31.03 10.98 -8.17
C ASP A 190 -31.53 10.73 -9.59
N VAL A 191 -31.57 11.76 -10.43
CA VAL A 191 -32.02 11.62 -11.84
C VAL A 191 -30.96 10.93 -12.66
N LYS A 192 -31.24 9.70 -13.14
CA LYS A 192 -30.28 8.82 -13.85
C LYS A 192 -30.27 8.93 -15.36
N THR A 193 -31.27 9.59 -15.96
CA THR A 193 -31.57 9.45 -17.39
C THR A 193 -31.19 10.64 -18.24
N ASP A 194 -30.65 11.72 -17.68
CA ASP A 194 -30.34 12.94 -18.43
C ASP A 194 -28.82 13.16 -18.56
N ALA A 195 -28.36 13.56 -19.75
CA ALA A 195 -27.00 13.98 -20.01
C ALA A 195 -26.55 15.21 -19.17
N HIS A 196 -27.52 15.92 -18.59
CA HIS A 196 -27.31 17.08 -17.72
C HIS A 196 -27.28 16.74 -16.21
N THR A 197 -26.97 15.49 -15.87
CA THR A 197 -26.91 15.04 -14.48
C THR A 197 -25.49 14.67 -14.06
N ARG A 198 -25.27 14.50 -12.74
CA ARG A 198 -23.97 14.12 -12.15
C ARG A 198 -23.38 12.82 -12.70
N TRP A 199 -24.18 11.96 -13.32
CA TRP A 199 -23.76 10.66 -13.85
C TRP A 199 -22.73 10.73 -14.98
N ARG A 200 -22.58 11.90 -15.62
CA ARG A 200 -21.53 12.14 -16.62
C ARG A 200 -20.17 12.44 -16.00
N LEU A 201 -20.11 12.77 -14.70
CA LEU A 201 -18.87 13.13 -14.03
C LEU A 201 -17.94 11.93 -13.89
N THR A 202 -16.64 12.20 -13.93
CA THR A 202 -15.56 11.23 -13.70
C THR A 202 -14.65 11.73 -12.58
N TYR A 203 -14.08 10.81 -11.84
CA TYR A 203 -13.22 11.10 -10.70
C TYR A 203 -11.82 10.54 -10.94
N ASP A 204 -10.82 11.42 -11.01
CA ASP A 204 -9.43 11.06 -11.10
C ASP A 204 -8.82 11.08 -9.70
N ILE A 205 -8.36 9.93 -9.22
CA ILE A 205 -7.75 9.78 -7.91
C ILE A 205 -6.24 9.91 -8.05
N TYR A 206 -5.64 10.81 -7.24
CA TYR A 206 -4.21 11.10 -7.23
C TYR A 206 -3.60 10.81 -5.87
N GLN A 207 -2.32 10.42 -5.87
CA GLN A 207 -1.48 10.29 -4.69
C GLN A 207 -0.19 11.09 -4.86
N TYR A 208 0.36 11.57 -3.75
CA TYR A 208 1.65 12.22 -3.69
C TYR A 208 2.43 11.67 -2.49
N PHE A 209 3.65 11.22 -2.71
CA PHE A 209 4.53 10.71 -1.67
C PHE A 209 5.38 11.81 -1.08
N LEU A 210 5.41 11.89 0.25
CA LEU A 210 6.37 12.73 0.96
C LEU A 210 7.77 12.13 0.89
N PRO A 211 8.83 12.95 1.09
CA PRO A 211 10.20 12.45 1.11
C PRO A 211 10.39 11.35 2.15
N GLU A 212 11.31 10.44 1.86
CA GLU A 212 11.65 9.32 2.75
C GLU A 212 12.15 9.82 4.12
N ASN A 213 11.63 9.24 5.20
CA ASN A 213 11.95 9.60 6.59
C ASN A 213 11.63 11.04 7.01
N ASP A 214 10.94 11.80 6.18
CA ASP A 214 10.56 13.16 6.51
C ASP A 214 9.16 13.18 7.13
N LEU A 215 9.11 13.13 8.45
CA LEU A 215 7.90 13.24 9.25
C LEU A 215 7.72 14.66 9.82
N THR A 216 8.36 15.66 9.20
CA THR A 216 8.28 17.04 9.65
C THR A 216 6.95 17.68 9.27
N MET A 217 6.50 18.60 10.12
CA MET A 217 5.32 19.41 9.84
C MET A 217 5.47 20.23 8.55
N GLU A 218 6.65 20.78 8.30
CA GLU A 218 6.93 21.60 7.13
C GLU A 218 6.76 20.81 5.82
N SER A 219 7.31 19.60 5.77
CA SER A 219 7.21 18.73 4.61
C SER A 219 5.75 18.33 4.33
N LEU A 220 4.99 18.01 5.38
CA LEU A 220 3.57 17.69 5.25
C LEU A 220 2.78 18.88 4.70
N LEU A 221 2.90 20.05 5.32
CA LEU A 221 2.15 21.23 4.90
C LEU A 221 2.52 21.69 3.49
N LYS A 222 3.79 21.60 3.12
CA LYS A 222 4.26 21.84 1.74
C LYS A 222 3.69 20.82 0.75
N GLY A 223 3.62 19.54 1.14
CA GLY A 223 2.99 18.50 0.35
C GLY A 223 1.50 18.75 0.16
N MET A 224 0.77 19.11 1.23
CA MET A 224 -0.65 19.42 1.18
C MET A 224 -0.94 20.60 0.23
N SER A 225 -0.14 21.66 0.27
CA SER A 225 -0.27 22.81 -0.64
C SER A 225 -0.06 22.44 -2.11
N LYS A 226 0.81 21.44 -2.40
CA LYS A 226 1.02 20.92 -3.76
C LYS A 226 -0.16 20.08 -4.27
N MET A 227 -1.01 19.61 -3.38
CA MET A 227 -2.17 18.77 -3.68
C MET A 227 -3.49 19.50 -3.46
N SER A 228 -3.50 20.82 -3.30
CA SER A 228 -4.68 21.61 -2.92
C SER A 228 -5.52 22.13 -4.09
N SER A 229 -4.96 22.29 -5.28
CA SER A 229 -5.65 22.79 -6.48
C SER A 229 -5.46 21.85 -7.66
N VAL A 230 -6.43 21.83 -8.60
CA VAL A 230 -6.39 20.94 -9.78
C VAL A 230 -5.06 21.02 -10.53
N GLN A 231 -4.58 22.24 -10.81
CA GLN A 231 -3.31 22.45 -11.54
C GLN A 231 -2.10 21.89 -10.78
N ASN A 232 -2.08 22.08 -9.46
CA ASN A 232 -1.00 21.59 -8.61
C ASN A 232 -1.05 20.06 -8.48
N ILE A 233 -2.25 19.48 -8.40
CA ILE A 233 -2.46 18.03 -8.32
C ILE A 233 -1.96 17.36 -9.61
N GLU A 234 -2.34 17.86 -10.78
CA GLU A 234 -1.92 17.31 -12.07
C GLU A 234 -0.41 17.41 -12.30
N LYS A 235 0.21 18.47 -11.77
CA LYS A 235 1.66 18.67 -11.91
C LYS A 235 2.50 17.79 -10.98
N ASN A 236 2.03 17.56 -9.75
CA ASN A 236 2.83 16.92 -8.70
C ASN A 236 2.34 15.51 -8.33
N GLY A 237 1.05 15.23 -8.50
CA GLY A 237 0.42 13.97 -8.12
C GLY A 237 0.61 12.86 -9.14
N ILE A 238 0.65 11.64 -8.66
CA ILE A 238 0.63 10.42 -9.48
C ILE A 238 -0.83 9.96 -9.55
N LYS A 239 -1.38 9.85 -10.77
CA LYS A 239 -2.75 9.37 -10.96
C LYS A 239 -2.82 7.88 -10.69
N ILE A 240 -3.68 7.47 -9.77
CA ILE A 240 -3.87 6.06 -9.40
C ILE A 240 -4.90 5.40 -10.32
N THR A 241 -6.06 6.03 -10.48
CA THR A 241 -7.18 5.47 -11.25
C THR A 241 -8.18 6.55 -11.63
N THR A 242 -9.09 6.22 -12.55
CA THR A 242 -10.27 7.02 -12.86
C THR A 242 -11.52 6.20 -12.54
N ALA A 243 -12.38 6.73 -11.69
CA ALA A 243 -13.70 6.15 -11.40
C ALA A 243 -14.79 6.94 -12.12
N SER A 244 -15.87 6.26 -12.53
CA SER A 244 -17.08 6.92 -13.06
C SER A 244 -18.13 7.08 -11.97
N SER A 245 -19.07 8.00 -12.14
CA SER A 245 -20.18 8.20 -11.19
C SER A 245 -21.08 6.97 -10.99
N PHE A 246 -21.04 6.00 -11.90
CA PHE A 246 -21.76 4.72 -11.77
C PHE A 246 -21.05 3.70 -10.88
N GLN A 247 -19.81 3.95 -10.50
CA GLN A 247 -19.02 3.08 -9.63
C GLN A 247 -19.16 3.55 -8.19
N GLN A 248 -18.77 2.66 -7.26
CA GLN A 248 -18.65 3.04 -5.86
C GLN A 248 -17.58 4.12 -5.71
N THR A 249 -17.84 5.08 -4.83
CA THR A 249 -16.91 6.15 -4.46
C THR A 249 -15.88 5.68 -3.43
N ILE A 250 -15.46 4.42 -3.53
CA ILE A 250 -14.45 3.80 -2.67
C ILE A 250 -13.38 3.19 -3.57
N VAL A 251 -12.13 3.59 -3.33
CA VAL A 251 -10.97 3.07 -4.06
C VAL A 251 -9.98 2.48 -3.06
N TYR A 252 -9.62 1.22 -3.29
CA TYR A 252 -8.66 0.50 -2.45
C TYR A 252 -7.25 0.60 -3.06
N GLY A 253 -6.31 1.06 -2.27
CA GLY A 253 -4.90 1.19 -2.64
C GLY A 253 -3.97 0.50 -1.65
N ASN A 254 -2.67 0.64 -1.87
CA ASN A 254 -1.65 0.18 -0.96
C ASN A 254 -1.55 1.07 0.28
N SER A 255 -1.36 0.44 1.44
CA SER A 255 -1.03 1.14 2.68
C SER A 255 0.49 1.24 2.79
N TYR A 256 1.04 2.45 2.79
CA TYR A 256 2.48 2.68 2.88
C TYR A 256 2.85 3.08 4.31
N VAL A 257 2.95 2.06 5.17
CA VAL A 257 3.20 2.27 6.60
C VAL A 257 4.51 3.03 6.83
N GLY A 258 4.44 4.13 7.59
CA GLY A 258 5.60 4.98 7.89
C GLY A 258 6.06 5.91 6.77
N THR A 259 5.43 5.84 5.59
CA THR A 259 5.65 6.80 4.49
C THR A 259 4.45 7.74 4.42
N GLY A 260 4.69 9.05 4.39
CA GLY A 260 3.63 10.04 4.22
C GLY A 260 3.06 9.99 2.81
N VAL A 261 1.75 9.78 2.70
CA VAL A 261 1.03 9.81 1.42
C VAL A 261 -0.11 10.81 1.52
N ILE A 262 -0.23 11.65 0.51
CA ILE A 262 -1.32 12.61 0.37
C ILE A 262 -2.19 12.16 -0.79
N TYR A 263 -3.49 11.97 -0.52
CA TYR A 263 -4.48 11.65 -1.54
C TYR A 263 -5.32 12.88 -1.88
N ASN A 264 -5.67 13.03 -3.14
CA ASN A 264 -6.70 13.95 -3.59
C ASN A 264 -7.48 13.38 -4.75
N VAL A 265 -8.71 13.87 -4.93
CA VAL A 265 -9.61 13.49 -6.01
C VAL A 265 -9.94 14.73 -6.83
N VAL A 266 -9.81 14.61 -8.14
CA VAL A 266 -10.23 15.65 -9.09
C VAL A 266 -11.47 15.14 -9.82
N VAL A 267 -12.60 15.80 -9.59
CA VAL A 267 -13.81 15.53 -10.36
C VAL A 267 -13.78 16.32 -11.66
N ARG A 268 -14.14 15.66 -12.76
CA ARG A 268 -14.16 16.25 -14.11
C ARG A 268 -15.53 16.14 -14.74
N ASP A 269 -15.90 17.20 -15.41
CA ASP A 269 -17.01 17.18 -16.35
C ASP A 269 -16.46 17.03 -17.78
N PRO A 270 -16.61 15.86 -18.44
CA PRO A 270 -16.11 15.65 -19.80
C PRO A 270 -16.78 16.53 -20.86
N HIS A 271 -18.03 16.95 -20.61
CA HIS A 271 -18.79 17.77 -21.55
C HIS A 271 -18.34 19.23 -21.55
N LEU A 272 -18.21 19.81 -20.35
CA LEU A 272 -17.81 21.21 -20.19
C LEU A 272 -16.29 21.37 -20.14
N LYS A 273 -15.53 20.28 -20.02
CA LYS A 273 -14.06 20.27 -19.82
C LYS A 273 -13.63 21.07 -18.59
N THR A 274 -14.45 21.07 -17.57
CA THR A 274 -14.20 21.73 -16.30
C THR A 274 -13.83 20.71 -15.23
N SER A 275 -13.22 21.17 -14.15
CA SER A 275 -12.78 20.28 -13.08
C SER A 275 -12.69 20.99 -11.74
N ALA A 276 -12.93 20.25 -10.66
CA ALA A 276 -12.75 20.72 -9.30
C ALA A 276 -12.05 19.67 -8.43
N SER A 277 -11.34 20.11 -7.40
CA SER A 277 -10.65 19.22 -6.49
C SER A 277 -11.37 19.10 -5.14
N TYR A 278 -11.31 17.91 -4.57
CA TYR A 278 -11.66 17.67 -3.18
C TYR A 278 -10.61 18.27 -2.23
N ALA A 279 -10.88 18.24 -0.93
CA ALA A 279 -9.87 18.58 0.07
C ALA A 279 -8.87 17.42 0.19
N PRO A 280 -7.55 17.66 0.03
CA PRO A 280 -6.56 16.62 0.17
C PRO A 280 -6.49 16.09 1.61
N VAL A 281 -6.17 14.82 1.75
CA VAL A 281 -6.00 14.16 3.04
C VAL A 281 -4.66 13.44 3.06
N SER A 282 -3.99 13.45 4.20
CA SER A 282 -2.71 12.76 4.39
C SER A 282 -2.84 11.56 5.32
N THR A 283 -2.03 10.55 5.06
CA THR A 283 -1.89 9.39 5.96
C THR A 283 -0.47 8.89 5.98
N TYR A 284 -0.06 8.35 7.12
CA TYR A 284 1.15 7.56 7.28
C TYR A 284 0.83 6.07 7.47
N ALA A 285 -0.44 5.70 7.29
CA ALA A 285 -0.98 4.36 7.50
C ALA A 285 -0.69 3.79 8.91
N CYS A 286 -0.53 4.67 9.90
CA CYS A 286 -0.29 4.32 11.29
C CYS A 286 -0.55 5.50 12.22
N ASN A 287 -0.75 5.24 13.50
CA ASN A 287 -0.79 6.28 14.52
C ASN A 287 0.63 6.75 14.84
N LEU A 288 0.94 7.99 14.50
CA LEU A 288 2.22 8.60 14.85
C LEU A 288 2.26 8.87 16.36
N SER A 289 3.18 8.23 17.08
CA SER A 289 3.38 8.49 18.50
C SER A 289 3.81 9.94 18.73
N SER A 290 3.26 10.58 19.77
CA SER A 290 3.63 11.95 20.18
C SER A 290 5.11 12.10 20.59
N LYS A 291 5.79 11.01 20.91
CA LYS A 291 7.18 10.99 21.42
C LYS A 291 8.21 10.30 20.52
N GLY A 292 7.85 9.85 19.32
CA GLY A 292 8.80 9.12 18.48
C GLY A 292 8.37 8.99 17.02
N TYR A 293 9.34 8.80 16.16
CA TYR A 293 9.20 8.56 14.72
C TYR A 293 8.74 7.11 14.42
N MET A 294 8.08 6.44 15.35
CA MET A 294 7.62 5.07 15.17
C MET A 294 6.10 5.02 14.97
N CYS A 295 5.69 4.32 13.93
CA CYS A 295 4.31 3.92 13.72
C CYS A 295 3.85 2.98 14.84
N LYS A 296 2.76 3.34 15.52
CA LYS A 296 2.12 2.52 16.53
C LYS A 296 0.81 1.97 15.98
N ASP A 297 0.67 0.65 16.05
CA ASP A 297 -0.58 -0.02 15.69
C ASP A 297 -1.60 0.15 16.82
N SER A 298 -2.83 0.49 16.47
CA SER A 298 -3.93 0.56 17.43
C SER A 298 -4.37 -0.83 17.92
N ASP A 299 -4.24 -1.86 17.08
CA ASP A 299 -4.83 -3.18 17.32
C ASP A 299 -3.83 -4.26 17.74
N GLY A 300 -2.56 -3.94 17.86
CA GLY A 300 -1.48 -4.91 18.16
C GLY A 300 -1.18 -5.91 17.06
N ALA A 301 -1.84 -5.82 15.90
CA ALA A 301 -1.66 -6.72 14.76
C ALA A 301 -0.24 -6.69 14.20
N PHE A 302 0.43 -5.53 14.24
CA PHE A 302 1.83 -5.38 13.83
C PHE A 302 2.79 -6.32 14.55
N ASN A 303 2.59 -6.52 15.85
CA ASN A 303 3.48 -7.37 16.63
C ASN A 303 3.38 -8.84 16.18
N TYR A 304 2.18 -9.33 15.88
CA TYR A 304 1.99 -10.69 15.37
C TYR A 304 2.58 -10.86 13.96
N ILE A 305 2.42 -9.86 13.09
CA ILE A 305 3.01 -9.87 11.75
C ILE A 305 4.53 -9.86 11.84
N ARG A 306 5.13 -9.00 12.67
CA ARG A 306 6.57 -8.92 12.89
C ARG A 306 7.13 -10.25 13.39
N LEU A 307 6.48 -10.86 14.39
CA LEU A 307 6.88 -12.16 14.91
C LEU A 307 6.83 -13.23 13.80
N LEU A 308 5.73 -13.32 13.06
CA LEU A 308 5.56 -14.29 11.97
C LEU A 308 6.62 -14.10 10.88
N CYS A 309 6.81 -12.86 10.41
CA CYS A 309 7.81 -12.55 9.39
C CYS A 309 9.23 -12.82 9.87
N THR A 310 9.53 -12.58 11.14
CA THR A 310 10.85 -12.90 11.72
C THR A 310 11.11 -14.42 11.70
N VAL A 311 10.12 -15.22 12.11
CA VAL A 311 10.23 -16.69 12.06
C VAL A 311 10.41 -17.17 10.61
N ILE A 312 9.61 -16.64 9.67
CA ILE A 312 9.73 -16.94 8.23
C ILE A 312 11.11 -16.53 7.70
N GLY A 313 11.63 -15.38 8.11
CA GLY A 313 12.94 -14.90 7.67
C GLY A 313 14.11 -15.74 8.17
N VAL A 314 14.10 -16.12 9.46
CA VAL A 314 15.11 -17.03 10.02
C VAL A 314 15.11 -18.37 9.30
N TYR A 315 13.93 -18.91 9.05
CA TYR A 315 13.77 -20.14 8.31
C TYR A 315 14.20 -20.00 6.84
N GLY A 316 13.85 -18.87 6.22
CA GLY A 316 14.27 -18.51 4.86
C GLY A 316 15.79 -18.41 4.73
N LEU A 317 16.48 -17.82 5.71
CA LEU A 317 17.94 -17.77 5.72
C LEU A 317 18.56 -19.17 5.77
N MET A 318 18.01 -20.05 6.61
CA MET A 318 18.42 -21.45 6.67
C MET A 318 18.24 -22.15 5.31
N LEU A 319 17.08 -21.94 4.66
CA LEU A 319 16.82 -22.46 3.31
C LEU A 319 17.78 -21.88 2.27
N CYS A 320 18.04 -20.59 2.30
CA CYS A 320 18.95 -19.92 1.38
C CYS A 320 20.36 -20.51 1.42
N LEU A 321 20.85 -20.91 2.58
CA LEU A 321 22.22 -21.39 2.76
C LEU A 321 22.36 -22.92 2.59
N ILE A 322 21.39 -23.70 3.10
CA ILE A 322 21.49 -25.17 3.16
C ILE A 322 20.22 -25.91 2.75
N GLY A 323 19.26 -25.22 2.11
CA GLY A 323 17.92 -25.73 1.81
C GLY A 323 17.91 -27.07 1.10
N HIS A 324 18.72 -27.24 0.06
CA HIS A 324 18.82 -28.47 -0.72
C HIS A 324 19.22 -29.72 0.07
N ARG A 325 19.74 -29.55 1.29
CA ARG A 325 20.11 -30.68 2.19
C ARG A 325 18.97 -31.11 3.09
N ILE A 326 18.08 -30.18 3.43
CA ILE A 326 17.01 -30.38 4.41
C ILE A 326 15.68 -30.47 3.65
N PHE A 327 15.56 -31.48 2.81
CA PHE A 327 14.47 -31.62 1.85
C PHE A 327 13.08 -31.73 2.52
N GLU A 328 13.00 -32.34 3.70
CA GLU A 328 11.72 -32.50 4.40
C GLU A 328 11.21 -31.16 4.94
N THR A 329 12.12 -30.37 5.46
CA THR A 329 11.79 -29.04 5.99
C THR A 329 11.53 -28.02 4.87
N GLU A 330 12.17 -28.18 3.69
CA GLU A 330 11.91 -27.41 2.49
C GLU A 330 10.45 -27.58 2.04
N PHE A 331 9.98 -28.84 1.94
CA PHE A 331 8.60 -29.13 1.53
C PHE A 331 7.57 -28.65 2.56
N LEU A 332 7.88 -28.77 3.84
CA LEU A 332 7.04 -28.22 4.90
C LEU A 332 6.88 -26.69 4.74
N PHE A 333 7.98 -25.99 4.46
CA PHE A 333 7.97 -24.55 4.31
C PHE A 333 7.22 -24.10 3.05
N PHE A 334 7.50 -24.72 1.92
CA PHE A 334 6.79 -24.37 0.68
C PHE A 334 5.31 -24.72 0.75
N GLY A 335 4.97 -25.83 1.38
CA GLY A 335 3.58 -26.19 1.68
C GLY A 335 2.93 -25.16 2.60
N PHE A 336 3.63 -24.73 3.66
CA PHE A 336 3.17 -23.66 4.55
C PHE A 336 2.87 -22.37 3.76
N LEU A 337 3.77 -21.94 2.88
CA LEU A 337 3.59 -20.71 2.08
C LEU A 337 2.38 -20.81 1.16
N ILE A 338 2.24 -21.92 0.40
CA ILE A 338 1.16 -22.08 -0.58
C ILE A 338 -0.21 -22.20 0.12
N PHE A 339 -0.33 -23.11 1.09
CA PHE A 339 -1.61 -23.34 1.77
C PHE A 339 -1.99 -22.18 2.67
N GLY A 340 -1.02 -21.51 3.28
CA GLY A 340 -1.23 -20.26 4.01
C GLY A 340 -1.74 -19.16 3.09
N PHE A 341 -1.11 -18.95 1.93
CA PHE A 341 -1.55 -17.98 0.93
C PHE A 341 -2.99 -18.25 0.46
N ILE A 342 -3.27 -19.47 0.02
CA ILE A 342 -4.62 -19.86 -0.46
C ILE A 342 -5.66 -19.65 0.64
N SER A 343 -5.38 -20.12 1.86
CA SER A 343 -6.27 -19.98 3.00
C SER A 343 -6.53 -18.51 3.34
N PHE A 344 -5.50 -17.67 3.35
CA PHE A 344 -5.65 -16.23 3.63
C PHE A 344 -6.54 -15.54 2.59
N VAL A 345 -6.33 -15.82 1.31
CA VAL A 345 -7.15 -15.26 0.22
C VAL A 345 -8.61 -15.71 0.34
N LEU A 346 -8.86 -17.02 0.54
CA LEU A 346 -10.22 -17.55 0.66
C LEU A 346 -10.95 -16.96 1.87
N VAL A 347 -10.31 -16.96 3.04
CA VAL A 347 -10.92 -16.41 4.26
C VAL A 347 -11.17 -14.92 4.12
N SER A 348 -10.25 -14.17 3.53
CA SER A 348 -10.40 -12.73 3.34
C SER A 348 -11.50 -12.37 2.32
N ARG A 349 -11.73 -13.21 1.32
CA ARG A 349 -12.75 -13.00 0.29
C ARG A 349 -14.16 -13.39 0.72
N PHE A 350 -14.30 -14.47 1.52
CA PHE A 350 -15.60 -15.07 1.81
C PHE A 350 -16.06 -14.91 3.27
N SER A 351 -15.24 -14.34 4.15
CA SER A 351 -15.62 -14.16 5.55
C SER A 351 -15.29 -12.77 6.09
N ALA A 352 -16.14 -12.34 7.04
CA ALA A 352 -16.02 -11.04 7.73
C ALA A 352 -15.20 -11.14 9.03
N PHE A 353 -14.26 -12.08 9.16
CA PHE A 353 -13.44 -12.24 10.35
C PHE A 353 -12.48 -11.05 10.54
N ASN A 354 -12.14 -10.76 11.78
CA ASN A 354 -11.12 -9.78 12.11
C ASN A 354 -9.74 -10.20 11.55
N PHE A 355 -8.86 -9.23 11.31
CA PHE A 355 -7.54 -9.48 10.71
C PHE A 355 -6.71 -10.52 11.48
N ILE A 356 -6.69 -10.46 12.83
CA ILE A 356 -5.95 -11.41 13.69
C ILE A 356 -6.48 -12.84 13.50
N SER A 357 -7.80 -13.01 13.40
CA SER A 357 -8.41 -14.33 13.17
C SER A 357 -8.05 -14.88 11.80
N ARG A 358 -8.04 -14.03 10.74
CA ARG A 358 -7.61 -14.45 9.39
C ARG A 358 -6.14 -14.89 9.39
N LEU A 359 -5.28 -14.14 10.11
CA LEU A 359 -3.87 -14.49 10.26
C LEU A 359 -3.69 -15.84 11.00
N GLY A 360 -4.45 -16.08 12.07
CA GLY A 360 -4.43 -17.33 12.81
C GLY A 360 -4.84 -18.54 11.95
N ILE A 361 -5.92 -18.39 11.15
CA ILE A 361 -6.39 -19.42 10.21
C ILE A 361 -5.33 -19.68 9.12
N MET A 362 -4.70 -18.63 8.59
CA MET A 362 -3.62 -18.75 7.63
C MET A 362 -2.45 -19.57 8.17
N VAL A 363 -2.01 -19.29 9.39
CA VAL A 363 -0.91 -20.04 10.03
C VAL A 363 -1.31 -21.51 10.28
N GLY A 364 -2.51 -21.76 10.81
CA GLY A 364 -3.00 -23.12 11.04
C GLY A 364 -3.13 -23.93 9.75
N ALA A 365 -3.78 -23.38 8.73
CA ALA A 365 -3.92 -24.03 7.43
C ALA A 365 -2.56 -24.21 6.72
N GLY A 366 -1.66 -23.26 6.84
CA GLY A 366 -0.29 -23.36 6.32
C GLY A 366 0.49 -24.52 6.94
N LEU A 367 0.47 -24.63 8.26
CA LEU A 367 1.14 -25.75 8.97
C LEU A 367 0.55 -27.11 8.60
N LEU A 368 -0.77 -27.22 8.57
CA LEU A 368 -1.45 -28.47 8.16
C LEU A 368 -1.12 -28.81 6.70
N GLY A 369 -1.19 -27.83 5.79
CA GLY A 369 -0.86 -28.03 4.38
C GLY A 369 0.60 -28.42 4.18
N GLY A 370 1.54 -27.77 4.86
CA GLY A 370 2.95 -28.12 4.85
C GLY A 370 3.19 -29.56 5.33
N LEU A 371 2.53 -29.96 6.42
CA LEU A 371 2.60 -31.32 6.94
C LEU A 371 2.06 -32.34 5.93
N VAL A 372 0.90 -32.08 5.33
CA VAL A 372 0.30 -32.94 4.30
C VAL A 372 1.23 -33.13 3.11
N VAL A 373 1.80 -32.03 2.57
CA VAL A 373 2.74 -32.10 1.44
C VAL A 373 3.97 -32.95 1.79
N THR A 374 4.51 -32.77 2.99
CA THR A 374 5.67 -33.55 3.46
C THR A 374 5.33 -35.04 3.62
N LEU A 375 4.15 -35.35 4.19
CA LEU A 375 3.68 -36.75 4.35
C LEU A 375 3.42 -37.41 3.00
N VAL A 376 2.77 -36.71 2.05
CA VAL A 376 2.50 -37.23 0.70
C VAL A 376 3.85 -37.55 0.00
N ARG A 377 4.82 -36.67 0.11
CA ARG A 377 6.16 -36.93 -0.40
C ARG A 377 6.81 -38.15 0.27
N CYS A 378 6.79 -38.24 1.59
CA CYS A 378 7.38 -39.37 2.32
C CYS A 378 6.72 -40.70 1.92
N ARG A 379 5.40 -40.67 1.63
CA ARG A 379 4.63 -41.89 1.29
C ARG A 379 4.80 -42.32 -0.15
N PHE A 380 4.72 -41.40 -1.10
CA PHE A 380 4.69 -41.70 -2.53
C PHE A 380 6.05 -41.49 -3.23
N GLY A 381 6.87 -40.52 -2.80
CA GLY A 381 8.25 -40.31 -3.25
C GLY A 381 8.44 -40.09 -4.74
N ILE A 382 7.41 -39.58 -5.45
CA ILE A 382 7.46 -39.38 -6.90
C ILE A 382 8.37 -38.18 -7.21
N PRO A 383 9.54 -38.38 -7.86
CA PRO A 383 10.50 -37.28 -8.05
C PRO A 383 9.94 -36.13 -8.90
N VAL A 384 9.18 -36.44 -9.94
CA VAL A 384 8.62 -35.45 -10.88
C VAL A 384 7.62 -34.50 -10.18
N SER A 385 6.74 -35.03 -9.33
CA SER A 385 5.79 -34.20 -8.59
C SER A 385 6.48 -33.29 -7.58
N CYS A 386 7.57 -33.76 -6.96
CA CYS A 386 8.39 -32.95 -6.05
C CYS A 386 9.07 -31.79 -6.77
N VAL A 387 9.71 -32.07 -7.91
CA VAL A 387 10.36 -31.06 -8.73
C VAL A 387 9.34 -30.06 -9.30
N GLY A 388 8.18 -30.55 -9.74
CA GLY A 388 7.09 -29.70 -10.21
C GLY A 388 6.57 -28.76 -9.13
N PHE A 389 6.38 -29.25 -7.89
CA PHE A 389 5.92 -28.44 -6.76
C PHE A 389 6.92 -27.33 -6.40
N VAL A 390 8.21 -27.64 -6.29
CA VAL A 390 9.28 -26.67 -6.05
C VAL A 390 9.32 -25.63 -7.18
N GLY A 391 9.20 -26.09 -8.43
CA GLY A 391 9.18 -25.21 -9.59
C GLY A 391 7.97 -24.27 -9.62
N LEU A 392 6.80 -24.70 -9.15
CA LEU A 392 5.63 -23.83 -9.02
C LEU A 392 5.85 -22.71 -8.01
N VAL A 393 6.50 -22.99 -6.88
CA VAL A 393 6.85 -21.94 -5.90
C VAL A 393 7.79 -20.90 -6.51
N LEU A 394 8.81 -21.36 -7.24
CA LEU A 394 9.72 -20.47 -7.96
C LEU A 394 8.98 -19.65 -9.01
N GLY A 395 8.16 -20.31 -9.83
CA GLY A 395 7.40 -19.66 -10.89
C GLY A 395 6.42 -18.60 -10.34
N PHE A 396 5.76 -18.90 -9.22
CA PHE A 396 4.90 -17.94 -8.54
C PHE A 396 5.67 -16.69 -8.10
N LEU A 397 6.82 -16.86 -7.45
CA LEU A 397 7.64 -15.73 -7.01
C LEU A 397 8.17 -14.92 -8.18
N VAL A 398 8.65 -15.59 -9.25
CA VAL A 398 9.13 -14.91 -10.47
C VAL A 398 7.98 -14.13 -11.14
N ALA A 399 6.79 -14.72 -11.25
CA ALA A 399 5.62 -14.02 -11.76
C ALA A 399 5.29 -12.79 -10.88
N ALA A 400 5.27 -12.94 -9.56
CA ALA A 400 5.02 -11.82 -8.64
C ALA A 400 6.05 -10.68 -8.80
N ILE A 401 7.33 -11.01 -9.00
CA ILE A 401 8.39 -10.01 -9.25
C ILE A 401 8.14 -9.28 -10.58
N ILE A 402 7.84 -10.00 -11.66
CA ILE A 402 7.57 -9.40 -12.97
C ILE A 402 6.37 -8.44 -12.87
N PHE A 403 5.30 -8.87 -12.21
CA PHE A 403 4.08 -8.06 -12.06
C PHE A 403 4.19 -6.97 -10.98
N PHE A 404 5.25 -6.93 -10.20
CA PHE A 404 5.58 -5.79 -9.34
C PHE A 404 6.23 -4.64 -10.12
N THR A 405 6.81 -4.92 -11.28
CA THR A 405 7.39 -3.88 -12.14
C THR A 405 6.30 -3.09 -12.88
N PRO A 406 6.59 -1.89 -13.44
CA PRO A 406 5.62 -1.10 -14.22
C PRO A 406 4.97 -1.84 -15.40
N LEU A 407 5.48 -3.01 -15.77
CA LEU A 407 4.85 -3.89 -16.78
C LEU A 407 3.43 -4.33 -16.39
N ALA A 408 3.10 -4.35 -15.11
CA ALA A 408 1.74 -4.68 -14.64
C ALA A 408 0.70 -3.60 -14.99
N ASN A 409 1.12 -2.37 -15.26
CA ASN A 409 0.23 -1.23 -15.52
C ASN A 409 -0.27 -1.13 -16.97
N ILE A 410 0.04 -2.14 -17.81
CA ILE A 410 -0.46 -2.22 -19.19
C ILE A 410 -1.99 -2.40 -19.16
N THR A 411 -2.71 -1.64 -19.98
CA THR A 411 -4.18 -1.62 -20.03
C THR A 411 -4.82 -3.00 -20.21
N ILE A 412 -4.17 -3.91 -20.95
CA ILE A 412 -4.63 -5.31 -21.15
C ILE A 412 -4.65 -6.09 -19.82
N LEU A 413 -3.72 -5.82 -18.93
CA LEU A 413 -3.58 -6.49 -17.62
C LEU A 413 -4.52 -5.92 -16.55
N ARG A 414 -5.22 -4.83 -16.81
CA ARG A 414 -6.28 -4.31 -15.93
C ARG A 414 -7.49 -5.25 -15.86
N ASN A 415 -7.72 -6.05 -16.91
CA ASN A 415 -8.73 -7.10 -16.87
C ASN A 415 -8.23 -8.28 -16.03
N ASP A 416 -8.98 -8.67 -15.00
CA ASP A 416 -8.61 -9.73 -14.08
C ASP A 416 -8.40 -11.08 -14.76
N VAL A 417 -9.23 -11.43 -15.75
CA VAL A 417 -9.11 -12.69 -16.49
C VAL A 417 -7.76 -12.75 -17.22
N ASN A 418 -7.42 -11.68 -17.94
CA ASN A 418 -6.17 -11.60 -18.69
C ASN A 418 -4.96 -11.66 -17.75
N PHE A 419 -5.04 -10.95 -16.62
CA PHE A 419 -3.99 -10.97 -15.62
C PHE A 419 -3.74 -12.38 -15.08
N TRP A 420 -4.78 -13.07 -14.61
CA TRP A 420 -4.62 -14.39 -14.02
C TRP A 420 -4.17 -15.45 -15.02
N ILE A 421 -4.60 -15.34 -16.30
CA ILE A 421 -4.12 -16.22 -17.36
C ILE A 421 -2.61 -16.00 -17.57
N ILE A 422 -2.17 -14.76 -17.76
CA ILE A 422 -0.75 -14.45 -18.01
C ILE A 422 0.09 -14.78 -16.78
N PHE A 423 -0.39 -14.48 -15.56
CA PHE A 423 0.26 -14.85 -14.32
C PHE A 423 0.46 -16.38 -14.20
N ALA A 424 -0.58 -17.16 -14.50
CA ALA A 424 -0.50 -18.62 -14.51
C ALA A 424 0.46 -19.13 -15.60
N CYS A 425 0.45 -18.54 -16.78
CA CYS A 425 1.41 -18.90 -17.85
C CYS A 425 2.86 -18.68 -17.40
N VAL A 426 3.19 -17.52 -16.83
CA VAL A 426 4.54 -17.24 -16.32
C VAL A 426 4.90 -18.22 -15.19
N THR A 427 3.96 -18.48 -14.26
CA THR A 427 4.17 -19.44 -13.16
C THR A 427 4.47 -20.85 -13.67
N LEU A 428 3.86 -21.29 -14.78
CA LEU A 428 4.06 -22.62 -15.35
C LEU A 428 5.28 -22.71 -16.28
N ILE A 429 5.66 -21.64 -16.95
CA ILE A 429 6.83 -21.63 -17.86
C ILE A 429 8.12 -21.92 -17.09
N VAL A 430 8.29 -21.33 -15.90
CA VAL A 430 9.52 -21.49 -15.11
C VAL A 430 9.81 -22.96 -14.76
N PRO A 431 8.88 -23.73 -14.15
CA PRO A 431 9.13 -25.14 -13.89
C PRO A 431 9.27 -25.98 -15.16
N THR A 432 8.53 -25.68 -16.24
CA THR A 432 8.64 -26.44 -17.50
C THR A 432 10.01 -26.32 -18.16
N VAL A 433 10.60 -25.13 -18.14
CA VAL A 433 11.96 -24.90 -18.67
C VAL A 433 13.03 -25.56 -17.79
N LEU A 434 12.87 -25.47 -16.47
CA LEU A 434 13.89 -25.95 -15.52
C LEU A 434 13.72 -27.42 -15.10
N ILE A 435 12.64 -28.10 -15.50
CA ILE A 435 12.38 -29.51 -15.12
C ILE A 435 13.48 -30.45 -15.61
N LEU A 436 14.17 -30.09 -16.69
CA LEU A 436 15.31 -30.84 -17.23
C LEU A 436 16.54 -30.76 -16.32
N LEU A 437 16.62 -29.77 -15.46
CA LEU A 437 17.71 -29.51 -14.53
C LEU A 437 17.24 -29.50 -13.07
N PRO A 438 16.74 -30.60 -12.52
CA PRO A 438 16.06 -30.62 -11.21
C PRO A 438 16.95 -30.16 -10.05
N ARG A 439 18.26 -30.41 -10.13
CA ARG A 439 19.24 -29.92 -9.15
C ARG A 439 19.33 -28.40 -9.16
N ALA A 440 19.48 -27.80 -10.34
CA ALA A 440 19.57 -26.36 -10.50
C ALA A 440 18.26 -25.68 -10.08
N LEU A 441 17.12 -26.24 -10.48
CA LEU A 441 15.80 -25.75 -10.09
C LEU A 441 15.67 -25.67 -8.57
N ASN A 442 16.02 -26.74 -7.86
CA ASN A 442 15.91 -26.77 -6.40
C ASN A 442 16.83 -25.74 -5.71
N ILE A 443 18.12 -25.69 -6.12
CA ILE A 443 19.09 -24.74 -5.57
C ILE A 443 18.63 -23.29 -5.81
N ILE A 444 18.18 -22.96 -7.03
CA ILE A 444 17.71 -21.63 -7.38
C ILE A 444 16.46 -21.28 -6.56
N THR A 445 15.52 -22.22 -6.41
CA THR A 445 14.30 -22.00 -5.62
C THR A 445 14.61 -21.74 -4.15
N CYS A 446 15.42 -22.60 -3.53
CA CYS A 446 15.82 -22.43 -2.12
C CYS A 446 16.55 -21.10 -1.90
N ALA A 447 17.45 -20.73 -2.80
CA ALA A 447 18.21 -19.49 -2.71
C ALA A 447 17.31 -18.26 -2.92
N LEU A 448 16.43 -18.24 -3.94
CA LEU A 448 15.61 -17.09 -4.27
C LEU A 448 14.47 -16.90 -3.25
N VAL A 449 13.72 -17.96 -2.93
CA VAL A 449 12.62 -17.89 -1.98
C VAL A 449 13.14 -17.65 -0.56
N GLY A 450 14.25 -18.31 -0.20
CA GLY A 450 14.87 -18.14 1.11
C GLY A 450 15.43 -16.72 1.32
N SER A 451 16.13 -16.17 0.34
CA SER A 451 16.64 -14.78 0.42
C SER A 451 15.49 -13.76 0.43
N TYR A 452 14.43 -13.97 -0.37
CA TYR A 452 13.27 -13.09 -0.35
C TYR A 452 12.52 -13.13 1.01
N ALA A 453 12.41 -14.30 1.64
CA ALA A 453 11.84 -14.41 2.98
C ALA A 453 12.62 -13.59 4.03
N VAL A 454 13.97 -13.52 3.91
CA VAL A 454 14.80 -12.64 4.74
C VAL A 454 14.48 -11.18 4.48
N ILE A 455 14.33 -10.77 3.21
CA ILE A 455 13.99 -9.40 2.84
C ILE A 455 12.60 -9.00 3.37
N ILE A 456 11.60 -9.88 3.30
CA ILE A 456 10.29 -9.62 3.91
C ILE A 456 10.42 -9.40 5.42
N ALA A 457 11.19 -10.26 6.11
CA ALA A 457 11.39 -10.14 7.55
C ALA A 457 12.03 -8.80 7.95
N VAL A 458 13.04 -8.35 7.20
CA VAL A 458 13.65 -7.03 7.41
C VAL A 458 12.69 -5.92 7.02
N GLY A 459 11.97 -6.09 5.89
CA GLY A 459 11.05 -5.12 5.33
C GLY A 459 9.91 -4.71 6.26
N VAL A 460 9.40 -5.63 7.08
CA VAL A 460 8.35 -5.33 8.07
C VAL A 460 8.82 -4.38 9.18
N TYR A 461 10.13 -4.33 9.45
CA TYR A 461 10.70 -3.38 10.43
C TYR A 461 11.10 -2.04 9.80
N ILE A 462 11.53 -2.05 8.53
CA ILE A 462 12.07 -0.86 7.85
C ILE A 462 11.02 -0.23 6.91
N TYR A 463 9.91 -0.92 6.66
CA TYR A 463 8.83 -0.50 5.75
C TYR A 463 9.30 -0.28 4.30
N THR A 464 9.59 -1.37 3.58
CA THR A 464 10.09 -1.31 2.21
C THR A 464 9.01 -1.64 1.18
N SER A 465 9.18 -1.12 -0.04
CA SER A 465 8.30 -1.42 -1.16
C SER A 465 8.39 -2.88 -1.63
N LEU A 466 9.49 -3.58 -1.34
CA LEU A 466 9.70 -4.99 -1.74
C LEU A 466 8.67 -5.96 -1.13
N THR A 467 8.05 -5.60 -0.01
CA THR A 467 6.96 -6.41 0.58
C THR A 467 5.71 -6.44 -0.31
N TYR A 468 5.51 -5.43 -1.16
CA TYR A 468 4.37 -5.37 -2.07
C TYR A 468 4.46 -6.34 -3.24
N ILE A 469 5.60 -6.98 -3.50
CA ILE A 469 5.74 -8.02 -4.54
C ILE A 469 4.67 -9.10 -4.35
N ILE A 470 4.50 -9.60 -3.13
CA ILE A 470 3.47 -10.61 -2.80
C ILE A 470 2.14 -9.96 -2.43
N LEU A 471 2.16 -8.83 -1.70
CA LEU A 471 0.94 -8.17 -1.24
C LEU A 471 0.05 -7.70 -2.40
N ASN A 472 0.61 -7.22 -3.51
CA ASN A 472 -0.18 -6.82 -4.68
C ASN A 472 -0.94 -8.01 -5.29
N VAL A 473 -0.30 -9.20 -5.35
CA VAL A 473 -0.96 -10.43 -5.82
C VAL A 473 -2.08 -10.83 -4.85
N ILE A 474 -1.84 -10.76 -3.55
CA ILE A 474 -2.85 -11.06 -2.51
C ILE A 474 -4.05 -10.11 -2.64
N LYS A 475 -3.82 -8.79 -2.73
CA LYS A 475 -4.87 -7.79 -2.83
C LYS A 475 -5.72 -7.97 -4.07
N ARG A 476 -5.08 -8.22 -5.21
CA ARG A 476 -5.79 -8.49 -6.45
C ARG A 476 -6.61 -9.78 -6.40
N ALA A 477 -6.17 -10.78 -5.63
CA ALA A 477 -6.94 -12.00 -5.41
C ALA A 477 -8.15 -11.76 -4.48
N ILE A 478 -8.06 -10.81 -3.54
CA ILE A 478 -9.13 -10.48 -2.59
C ILE A 478 -10.14 -9.50 -3.20
N HIS A 479 -9.67 -8.39 -3.80
CA HIS A 479 -10.50 -7.29 -4.31
C HIS A 479 -10.42 -7.19 -5.82
N SER A 480 -11.56 -7.37 -6.51
CA SER A 480 -11.66 -7.20 -7.97
C SER A 480 -11.38 -5.76 -8.41
N ASP A 481 -11.72 -4.77 -7.58
CA ASP A 481 -11.51 -3.35 -7.90
C ASP A 481 -10.06 -2.91 -7.79
N PHE A 482 -9.21 -3.67 -7.10
CA PHE A 482 -7.77 -3.42 -7.04
C PHE A 482 -7.09 -3.52 -8.43
N ALA A 483 -7.64 -4.27 -9.36
CA ALA A 483 -7.16 -4.36 -10.74
C ALA A 483 -7.20 -3.02 -11.50
N LYS A 484 -8.06 -2.09 -11.08
CA LYS A 484 -8.23 -0.77 -11.69
C LYS A 484 -7.22 0.26 -11.17
N VAL A 485 -6.51 -0.04 -10.10
CA VAL A 485 -5.57 0.86 -9.43
C VAL A 485 -4.15 0.64 -9.97
N GLU A 486 -3.48 1.71 -10.36
CA GLU A 486 -2.03 1.68 -10.60
C GLU A 486 -1.31 1.61 -9.26
N SER A 487 -0.66 0.47 -9.00
CA SER A 487 0.00 0.19 -7.73
C SER A 487 1.51 0.42 -7.81
N ASP A 488 1.92 1.60 -8.31
CA ASP A 488 3.33 1.97 -8.32
C ASP A 488 3.77 2.31 -6.89
N ALA A 489 4.52 1.39 -6.28
CA ALA A 489 5.15 1.65 -5.01
C ALA A 489 6.33 2.61 -5.20
N PRO A 490 6.50 3.62 -4.33
CA PRO A 490 7.65 4.51 -4.40
C PRO A 490 8.92 3.70 -4.15
N PHE A 491 9.80 3.63 -5.15
CA PHE A 491 11.09 2.95 -5.01
C PHE A 491 12.10 3.93 -4.42
N GLN A 492 12.40 3.79 -3.14
CA GLN A 492 13.21 4.70 -2.34
C GLN A 492 14.64 4.17 -2.15
N ASN A 493 15.52 4.97 -1.56
CA ASN A 493 16.92 4.56 -1.31
C ASN A 493 17.04 3.29 -0.47
N ARG A 494 16.14 3.09 0.50
CA ARG A 494 16.07 1.86 1.29
C ARG A 494 15.80 0.63 0.44
N ASP A 495 14.90 0.76 -0.53
CA ASP A 495 14.54 -0.33 -1.43
C ASP A 495 15.70 -0.72 -2.34
N ILE A 496 16.49 0.26 -2.80
CA ILE A 496 17.71 0.03 -3.59
C ILE A 496 18.72 -0.77 -2.77
N ILE A 497 18.98 -0.35 -1.53
CA ILE A 497 19.92 -1.02 -0.63
C ILE A 497 19.46 -2.47 -0.36
N LEU A 498 18.17 -2.66 -0.05
CA LEU A 498 17.64 -4.00 0.24
C LEU A 498 17.59 -4.88 -1.01
N THR A 499 17.34 -4.33 -2.18
CA THR A 499 17.42 -5.08 -3.45
C THR A 499 18.86 -5.55 -3.71
N PHE A 500 19.85 -4.71 -3.43
CA PHE A 500 21.26 -5.10 -3.52
C PHE A 500 21.61 -6.21 -2.51
N ILE A 501 21.17 -6.08 -1.26
CA ILE A 501 21.35 -7.12 -0.22
C ILE A 501 20.67 -8.43 -0.66
N TRP A 502 19.47 -8.36 -1.22
CA TRP A 502 18.76 -9.52 -1.77
C TRP A 502 19.55 -10.21 -2.86
N ALA A 503 20.07 -9.46 -3.83
CA ALA A 503 20.89 -10.00 -4.90
C ALA A 503 22.17 -10.69 -4.37
N VAL A 504 22.85 -10.08 -3.39
CA VAL A 504 24.04 -10.67 -2.74
C VAL A 504 23.67 -11.96 -2.00
N LEU A 505 22.59 -11.97 -1.23
CA LEU A 505 22.12 -13.17 -0.52
C LEU A 505 21.77 -14.29 -1.48
N PHE A 506 21.06 -13.98 -2.56
CA PHE A 506 20.70 -14.95 -3.61
C PHE A 506 21.94 -15.58 -4.25
N VAL A 507 22.90 -14.76 -4.73
CA VAL A 507 24.14 -15.25 -5.36
C VAL A 507 24.96 -16.07 -4.37
N THR A 508 25.08 -15.62 -3.12
CA THR A 508 25.78 -16.36 -2.05
C THR A 508 25.09 -17.70 -1.78
N GLY A 509 23.75 -17.73 -1.72
CA GLY A 509 22.99 -18.95 -1.55
C GLY A 509 23.22 -19.96 -2.68
N VAL A 510 23.12 -19.51 -3.94
CA VAL A 510 23.34 -20.36 -5.12
C VAL A 510 24.79 -20.89 -5.15
N THR A 511 25.78 -20.03 -4.93
CA THR A 511 27.21 -20.44 -4.98
C THR A 511 27.55 -21.40 -3.86
N LEU A 512 27.10 -21.12 -2.64
CA LEU A 512 27.36 -21.98 -1.47
C LEU A 512 26.70 -23.35 -1.64
N GLN A 513 25.41 -23.40 -2.03
CA GLN A 513 24.70 -24.66 -2.25
C GLN A 513 25.32 -25.46 -3.40
N SER A 514 25.67 -24.80 -4.51
CA SER A 514 26.33 -25.44 -5.65
C SER A 514 27.71 -26.01 -5.29
N PHE A 515 28.49 -25.29 -4.50
CA PHE A 515 29.79 -25.73 -4.01
C PHE A 515 29.66 -26.95 -3.09
N LEU A 516 28.72 -26.91 -2.14
CA LEU A 516 28.47 -28.00 -1.20
C LEU A 516 27.96 -29.27 -1.89
N GLU A 517 27.35 -29.14 -3.05
CA GLU A 517 26.75 -30.27 -3.81
C GLU A 517 27.65 -30.81 -4.90
N ARG A 518 28.78 -30.14 -5.21
CA ARG A 518 29.66 -30.46 -6.36
C ARG A 518 30.12 -31.94 -6.41
N ASN A 519 30.37 -32.55 -5.25
CA ASN A 519 30.93 -33.91 -5.13
C ASN A 519 29.94 -34.94 -4.63
N ARG A 520 28.59 -34.68 -4.74
CA ARG A 520 27.56 -35.57 -4.17
C ARG A 520 26.73 -36.27 -5.23
N LEU A 521 26.10 -37.36 -4.81
CA LEU A 521 25.21 -38.17 -5.63
C LEU A 521 24.04 -37.35 -6.18
N PRO A 522 23.51 -37.72 -7.38
CA PRO A 522 22.39 -37.01 -8.01
C PRO A 522 21.19 -36.87 -7.05
N PHE A 523 20.61 -35.71 -7.11
CA PHE A 523 19.46 -35.32 -6.26
C PHE A 523 18.22 -35.04 -7.15
N PRO A 524 16.99 -35.34 -6.72
CA PRO A 524 16.62 -36.02 -5.46
C PRO A 524 16.91 -37.52 -5.49
N PRO A 525 17.30 -38.13 -4.36
CA PRO A 525 17.48 -39.58 -4.31
C PRO A 525 16.13 -40.25 -4.55
N CYS A 526 16.03 -41.05 -5.61
CA CYS A 526 14.83 -41.78 -5.94
C CYS A 526 14.48 -42.73 -4.79
N ALA A 527 13.16 -42.84 -4.47
CA ALA A 527 12.68 -43.80 -3.47
C ALA A 527 13.10 -45.23 -3.82
N TYR A 528 13.17 -45.54 -5.12
CA TYR A 528 13.68 -46.81 -5.65
C TYR A 528 15.17 -47.02 -5.32
N ASP A 529 16.01 -46.00 -5.47
CA ASP A 529 17.43 -46.10 -5.14
C ASP A 529 17.68 -46.24 -3.64
N LYS A 530 16.87 -45.58 -2.80
CA LYS A 530 16.88 -45.80 -1.34
C LYS A 530 16.45 -47.21 -1.00
N TRP A 531 15.42 -47.75 -1.63
CA TRP A 531 14.95 -49.10 -1.44
C TRP A 531 15.96 -50.13 -1.91
N LYS A 532 16.52 -49.95 -3.10
CA LYS A 532 17.58 -50.81 -3.66
C LYS A 532 18.82 -50.87 -2.75
N ARG A 533 19.21 -49.73 -2.15
CA ARG A 533 20.31 -49.68 -1.17
C ARG A 533 19.99 -50.34 0.15
N ARG A 534 18.73 -50.29 0.58
CA ARG A 534 18.28 -50.97 1.83
C ARG A 534 18.10 -52.47 1.64
N ASN A 535 17.82 -52.92 0.43
CA ASN A 535 17.63 -54.32 0.06
C ASN A 535 18.60 -54.76 -1.02
N PRO A 536 19.89 -54.94 -0.68
CA PRO A 536 20.91 -55.31 -1.65
C PRO A 536 20.70 -56.65 -2.33
N ILE A 537 19.85 -57.50 -1.77
CA ILE A 537 19.47 -58.82 -2.32
C ILE A 537 18.71 -58.72 -3.67
N TYR A 538 18.08 -57.58 -3.97
CA TYR A 538 17.39 -57.32 -5.25
C TYR A 538 18.25 -56.53 -6.26
N GLY A 539 19.50 -56.17 -5.92
CA GLY A 539 20.43 -55.52 -6.81
C GLY A 539 21.21 -56.59 -7.61
N GLU A 540 21.04 -56.58 -8.93
CA GLU A 540 21.75 -57.38 -9.94
C GLU A 540 22.03 -58.82 -9.50
N ARG A 541 21.20 -59.73 -10.01
CA ARG A 541 21.59 -61.14 -10.09
C ARG A 541 22.88 -61.18 -10.92
N THR A 542 24.00 -61.54 -10.32
CA THR A 542 25.19 -62.03 -11.01
C THR A 542 24.74 -62.96 -12.10
N PRO A 543 25.26 -62.84 -13.34
CA PRO A 543 24.91 -63.73 -14.43
C PRO A 543 25.18 -65.17 -14.00
N LEU A 544 24.17 -66.00 -14.16
CA LEU A 544 24.16 -67.43 -13.81
C LEU A 544 25.10 -68.30 -14.69
N LEU A 545 26.03 -67.73 -15.37
CA LEU A 545 27.00 -68.43 -16.23
C LEU A 545 28.39 -68.21 -15.65
N GLN A 546 28.74 -68.94 -14.64
CA GLN A 546 30.15 -69.38 -14.49
C GLN A 546 30.36 -70.54 -15.45
N PRO A 547 31.35 -70.47 -16.38
CA PRO A 547 31.76 -71.60 -17.17
C PRO A 547 32.28 -72.69 -16.23
N PRO A 548 32.02 -74.00 -16.53
CA PRO A 548 32.50 -75.07 -15.70
C PRO A 548 34.02 -75.03 -15.66
N ALA A 549 34.62 -75.10 -14.49
CA ALA A 549 36.04 -75.30 -14.30
C ALA A 549 36.39 -76.65 -14.89
N ILE A 550 37.36 -76.64 -15.90
CA ILE A 550 38.01 -77.80 -16.41
C ILE A 550 39.22 -78.14 -15.53
#